data_366cf57f4cf31b36043e2561360efe53
#
_entry.id   366cf57f4cf31b36043e2561360efe53
#
_cell.length_a   1.000
_cell.length_b   1.000
_cell.length_c   1.000
_cell.angle_alpha   90.00
_cell.angle_beta   90.00
_cell.angle_gamma   90.00
#
_symmetry.space_group_name_H-M   'P 1'
#
loop_
_entity.id
_entity.type
_entity.pdbx_description
1 polymer ?
#
loop_
_entity_poly.entity_id
_entity_poly.type
_entity_poly.pdbx_seq_one_letter_code
_entity_poly.pdbx_strand_id
1 'polypeptide(L)'
;MPLLVKLGICELAVGVLSGWAMIAIVERAEALKRLGVRQLGRIRQTHLDLLMQGTILTVVGVAVASVPTWIGILLVLGAYIAPLTLGVLAFRPELQKGSMAYRGLNTAVLTGFTVAWVALAVTVLSR
;
A
#
# COMPACT_ATOMS: atom_id res chain seq x y z
N MET A 1 5.23 -16.47 -14.91
CA MET A 1 5.54 -15.22 -14.21
C MET A 1 5.22 -15.39 -12.72
N PRO A 2 6.14 -15.03 -11.84
CA PRO A 2 5.92 -15.18 -10.39
C PRO A 2 4.70 -14.43 -9.90
N LEU A 3 4.04 -14.96 -8.88
CA LEU A 3 2.83 -14.36 -8.32
C LEU A 3 3.09 -12.94 -7.78
N LEU A 4 4.24 -12.71 -7.16
CA LEU A 4 4.62 -11.38 -6.67
C LEU A 4 4.65 -10.34 -7.79
N VAL A 5 5.19 -10.69 -8.96
CA VAL A 5 5.22 -9.80 -10.13
C VAL A 5 3.81 -9.49 -10.59
N LYS A 6 2.95 -10.49 -10.69
CA LYS A 6 1.54 -10.29 -11.08
C LYS A 6 0.81 -9.36 -10.12
N LEU A 7 0.96 -9.60 -8.82
CA LEU A 7 0.32 -8.78 -7.80
C LEU A 7 0.89 -7.36 -7.77
N GLY A 8 2.21 -7.22 -7.96
CA GLY A 8 2.83 -5.90 -8.07
C GLY A 8 2.31 -5.10 -9.26
N ILE A 9 2.20 -5.75 -10.42
CA ILE A 9 1.66 -5.11 -11.62
C ILE A 9 0.19 -4.73 -11.44
N CYS A 10 -0.62 -5.58 -10.79
CA CYS A 10 -2.01 -5.26 -10.47
C CYS A 10 -2.10 -4.03 -9.56
N GLU A 11 -1.23 -3.95 -8.56
CA GLU A 11 -1.18 -2.80 -7.66
C GLU A 11 -0.76 -1.53 -8.39
N LEU A 12 0.22 -1.62 -9.29
CA LEU A 12 0.61 -0.50 -10.16
C LEU A 12 -0.56 -0.03 -11.03
N ALA A 13 -1.33 -0.96 -11.59
CA ALA A 13 -2.50 -0.62 -12.39
C ALA A 13 -3.53 0.16 -11.57
N VAL A 14 -3.82 -0.29 -10.36
CA VAL A 14 -4.70 0.43 -9.43
C VAL A 14 -4.11 1.80 -9.09
N GLY A 15 -2.81 1.86 -8.85
CA GLY A 15 -2.10 3.12 -8.60
C GLY A 15 -2.22 4.11 -9.75
N VAL A 16 -2.04 3.65 -10.99
CA VAL A 16 -2.20 4.49 -12.17
C VAL A 16 -3.65 4.97 -12.32
N LEU A 17 -4.62 4.08 -12.12
CA LEU A 17 -6.04 4.46 -12.15
C LEU A 17 -6.37 5.51 -11.07
N SER A 18 -5.77 5.42 -9.90
CA SER A 18 -5.94 6.41 -8.84
C SER A 18 -5.38 7.79 -9.20
N GLY A 19 -4.56 7.87 -10.24
CA GLY A 19 -4.07 9.15 -10.79
C GLY A 19 -5.20 10.06 -11.27
N TRP A 20 -6.33 9.49 -11.71
CA TRP A 20 -7.52 10.28 -12.04
C TRP A 20 -8.06 11.04 -10.83
N ALA A 21 -7.94 10.46 -9.63
CA ALA A 21 -8.29 11.17 -8.39
C ALA A 21 -7.36 12.36 -8.16
N MET A 22 -6.10 12.30 -8.60
CA MET A 22 -5.17 13.42 -8.51
C MET A 22 -5.60 14.60 -9.37
N ILE A 23 -6.09 14.32 -10.59
CA ILE A 23 -6.66 15.35 -11.46
C ILE A 23 -7.90 15.97 -10.81
N ALA A 24 -8.76 15.14 -10.21
CA ALA A 24 -9.95 15.61 -9.51
C ALA A 24 -9.60 16.49 -8.29
N ILE A 25 -8.51 16.21 -7.58
CA ILE A 25 -8.05 17.06 -6.47
C ILE A 25 -7.71 18.47 -6.97
N VAL A 26 -7.04 18.58 -8.12
CA VAL A 26 -6.63 19.87 -8.67
C VAL A 26 -7.83 20.62 -9.27
N GLU A 27 -8.68 19.93 -10.04
CA GLU A 27 -9.70 20.58 -10.85
C GLU A 27 -11.09 20.57 -10.20
N ARG A 28 -11.38 19.61 -9.34
CA ARG A 28 -12.72 19.36 -8.79
C ARG A 28 -12.72 19.06 -7.29
N ALA A 29 -11.92 19.80 -6.52
CA ALA A 29 -11.80 19.60 -5.08
C ALA A 29 -13.14 19.67 -4.35
N GLU A 30 -14.02 20.59 -4.75
CA GLU A 30 -15.35 20.74 -4.14
C GLU A 30 -16.25 19.53 -4.39
N ALA A 31 -16.18 18.93 -5.59
CA ALA A 31 -16.92 17.71 -5.89
C ALA A 31 -16.45 16.54 -4.99
N LEU A 32 -15.15 16.41 -4.78
CA LEU A 32 -14.59 15.38 -3.88
C LEU A 32 -15.05 15.60 -2.43
N LYS A 33 -15.07 16.83 -1.96
CA LYS A 33 -15.56 17.16 -0.61
C LYS A 33 -17.04 16.80 -0.45
N ARG A 34 -17.85 17.02 -1.49
CA ARG A 34 -19.26 16.63 -1.50
C ARG A 34 -19.45 15.12 -1.44
N LEU A 35 -18.50 14.34 -1.98
CA LEU A 35 -18.52 12.87 -1.91
C LEU A 35 -18.02 12.32 -0.56
N GLY A 36 -17.64 13.19 0.37
CA GLY A 36 -17.22 12.80 1.71
C GLY A 36 -15.72 12.79 1.94
N VAL A 37 -14.91 13.22 0.97
CA VAL A 37 -13.46 13.33 1.15
C VAL A 37 -13.13 14.52 2.05
N ARG A 38 -12.57 14.26 3.21
CA ARG A 38 -12.22 15.27 4.20
C ARG A 38 -10.76 15.71 4.13
N GLN A 39 -9.85 14.80 3.73
CA GLN A 39 -8.41 15.08 3.62
C GLN A 39 -7.92 14.69 2.23
N LEU A 40 -7.85 15.67 1.34
CA LEU A 40 -7.40 15.45 -0.04
C LEU A 40 -5.95 14.94 -0.13
N GLY A 41 -5.09 15.37 0.78
CA GLY A 41 -3.70 14.93 0.84
C GLY A 41 -3.55 13.43 1.09
N ARG A 42 -4.51 12.79 1.77
CA ARG A 42 -4.50 11.35 1.98
C ARG A 42 -4.72 10.56 0.69
N ILE A 43 -5.54 11.08 -0.22
CA ILE A 43 -5.72 10.48 -1.55
C ILE A 43 -4.39 10.48 -2.31
N ARG A 44 -3.66 11.59 -2.27
CA ARG A 44 -2.33 11.67 -2.90
C ARG A 44 -1.37 10.67 -2.27
N GLN A 45 -1.34 10.56 -0.95
CA GLN A 45 -0.50 9.59 -0.26
C GLN A 45 -0.85 8.15 -0.67
N THR A 46 -2.14 7.82 -0.77
CA THR A 46 -2.60 6.51 -1.23
C THR A 46 -2.12 6.22 -2.65
N HIS A 47 -2.27 7.18 -3.56
CA HIS A 47 -1.82 7.05 -4.94
C HIS A 47 -0.32 6.77 -5.02
N LEU A 48 0.49 7.57 -4.33
CA LEU A 48 1.94 7.41 -4.32
C LEU A 48 2.36 6.09 -3.67
N ASP A 49 1.70 5.70 -2.59
CA ASP A 49 2.01 4.45 -1.89
C ASP A 49 1.68 3.22 -2.76
N LEU A 50 0.55 3.24 -3.47
CA LEU A 50 0.21 2.19 -4.43
C LEU A 50 1.28 2.03 -5.51
N LEU A 51 1.74 3.14 -6.08
CA LEU A 51 2.79 3.10 -7.10
C LEU A 51 4.11 2.58 -6.53
N MET A 52 4.48 3.05 -5.36
CA MET A 52 5.72 2.65 -4.70
C MET A 52 5.70 1.16 -4.32
N GLN A 53 4.64 0.72 -3.66
CA GLN A 53 4.51 -0.67 -3.20
C GLN A 53 4.39 -1.64 -4.38
N GLY A 54 3.63 -1.29 -5.41
CA GLY A 54 3.51 -2.10 -6.61
C GLY A 54 4.85 -2.27 -7.32
N THR A 55 5.65 -1.19 -7.40
CA THR A 55 7.00 -1.23 -7.96
C THR A 55 7.89 -2.15 -7.13
N ILE A 56 7.87 -2.00 -5.81
CA ILE A 56 8.68 -2.82 -4.90
C ILE A 56 8.34 -4.30 -5.03
N LEU A 57 7.05 -4.67 -5.01
CA LEU A 57 6.63 -6.06 -5.19
C LEU A 57 7.10 -6.64 -6.53
N THR A 58 6.97 -5.86 -7.59
CA THR A 58 7.41 -6.28 -8.93
C THR A 58 8.91 -6.53 -8.96
N VAL A 59 9.68 -5.59 -8.40
CA VAL A 59 11.15 -5.70 -8.35
C VAL A 59 11.58 -6.92 -7.52
N VAL A 60 11.00 -7.13 -6.36
CA VAL A 60 11.31 -8.31 -5.52
C VAL A 60 10.97 -9.59 -6.27
N GLY A 61 9.82 -9.64 -6.94
CA GLY A 61 9.39 -10.81 -7.69
C GLY A 61 10.31 -11.16 -8.87
N VAL A 62 10.96 -10.16 -9.46
CA VAL A 62 11.92 -10.35 -10.54
C VAL A 62 13.33 -10.64 -10.02
N ALA A 63 13.76 -9.86 -9.01
CA ALA A 63 15.15 -9.87 -8.56
C ALA A 63 15.47 -11.05 -7.65
N VAL A 64 14.51 -11.55 -6.88
CA VAL A 64 14.72 -12.67 -5.95
C VAL A 64 14.20 -13.94 -6.57
N ALA A 65 15.13 -14.87 -6.86
CA ALA A 65 14.81 -16.11 -7.58
C ALA A 65 13.76 -16.97 -6.86
N SER A 66 13.79 -17.00 -5.53
CA SER A 66 12.87 -17.78 -4.72
C SER A 66 12.57 -17.04 -3.43
N VAL A 67 11.34 -16.60 -3.26
CA VAL A 67 10.84 -15.97 -2.04
C VAL A 67 10.04 -17.01 -1.25
N PRO A 68 10.40 -17.29 0.02
CA PRO A 68 9.59 -18.18 0.84
C PRO A 68 8.13 -17.71 0.89
N THR A 69 7.20 -18.66 0.79
CA THR A 69 5.77 -18.36 0.66
C THR A 69 5.26 -17.44 1.77
N TRP A 70 5.64 -17.69 3.02
CA TRP A 70 5.19 -16.88 4.16
C TRP A 70 5.69 -15.44 4.09
N ILE A 71 6.93 -15.23 3.61
CA ILE A 71 7.48 -13.88 3.39
C ILE A 71 6.69 -13.18 2.28
N GLY A 72 6.43 -13.89 1.19
CA GLY A 72 5.64 -13.36 0.09
C GLY A 72 4.24 -12.93 0.51
N ILE A 73 3.57 -13.74 1.33
CA ILE A 73 2.24 -13.42 1.87
C ILE A 73 2.29 -12.14 2.71
N LEU A 74 3.25 -12.01 3.62
CA LEU A 74 3.39 -10.82 4.45
C LEU A 74 3.71 -9.57 3.63
N LEU A 75 4.56 -9.69 2.61
CA LEU A 75 4.88 -8.58 1.71
C LEU A 75 3.64 -8.11 0.94
N VAL A 76 2.86 -9.04 0.40
CA VAL A 76 1.64 -8.71 -0.35
C VAL A 76 0.61 -8.06 0.56
N LEU A 77 0.36 -8.65 1.73
CA LEU A 77 -0.59 -8.09 2.69
C LEU A 77 -0.20 -6.66 3.10
N GLY A 78 1.08 -6.45 3.42
CA GLY A 78 1.58 -5.11 3.78
C GLY A 78 1.44 -4.12 2.63
N ALA A 79 1.83 -4.53 1.43
CA ALA A 79 1.80 -3.67 0.25
C ALA A 79 0.39 -3.24 -0.16
N TYR A 80 -0.61 -4.10 0.04
CA TYR A 80 -2.01 -3.78 -0.31
C TYR A 80 -2.75 -3.08 0.83
N ILE A 81 -2.55 -3.51 2.07
CA ILE A 81 -3.29 -2.95 3.22
C ILE A 81 -2.81 -1.54 3.57
N ALA A 82 -1.51 -1.26 3.49
CA ALA A 82 -0.97 0.06 3.84
C ALA A 82 -1.60 1.20 3.04
N PRO A 83 -1.65 1.15 1.68
CA PRO A 83 -2.33 2.22 0.93
C PRO A 83 -3.82 2.31 1.24
N LEU A 84 -4.49 1.17 1.50
CA LEU A 84 -5.92 1.18 1.83
C LEU A 84 -6.19 1.89 3.17
N THR A 85 -5.33 1.72 4.16
CA THR A 85 -5.46 2.45 5.44
C THR A 85 -5.31 3.95 5.26
N LEU A 86 -4.41 4.38 4.39
CA LEU A 86 -4.26 5.80 4.04
C LEU A 86 -5.50 6.33 3.31
N GLY A 87 -6.06 5.54 2.39
CA GLY A 87 -7.27 5.91 1.67
C GLY A 87 -8.48 6.09 2.60
N VAL A 88 -8.63 5.23 3.60
CA VAL A 88 -9.69 5.35 4.59
C VAL A 88 -9.57 6.67 5.37
N LEU A 89 -8.36 7.12 5.70
CA LEU A 89 -8.15 8.39 6.39
C LEU A 89 -8.58 9.60 5.56
N ALA A 90 -8.63 9.50 4.23
CA ALA A 90 -9.13 10.58 3.38
C ALA A 90 -10.61 10.86 3.68
N PHE A 91 -11.40 9.83 4.02
CA PHE A 91 -12.82 9.92 4.32
C PHE A 91 -13.10 10.03 5.82
N ARG A 92 -12.30 9.39 6.64
CA ARG A 92 -12.51 9.30 8.11
C ARG A 92 -11.19 9.55 8.85
N PRO A 93 -10.70 10.79 8.85
CA PRO A 93 -9.41 11.12 9.48
C PRO A 93 -9.40 10.91 10.99
N GLU A 94 -10.56 10.92 11.64
CA GLU A 94 -10.70 10.68 13.07
C GLU A 94 -10.26 9.28 13.52
N LEU A 95 -10.22 8.30 12.60
CA LEU A 95 -9.80 6.93 12.92
C LEU A 95 -8.34 6.84 13.36
N GLN A 96 -7.50 7.75 12.87
CA GLN A 96 -6.06 7.70 13.17
C GLN A 96 -5.76 7.83 14.67
N LYS A 97 -6.53 8.64 15.38
CA LYS A 97 -6.34 8.86 16.82
C LYS A 97 -7.46 8.27 17.67
N GLY A 98 -8.67 8.18 17.14
CA GLY A 98 -9.86 7.82 17.89
C GLY A 98 -10.22 6.34 17.87
N SER A 99 -9.64 5.54 16.95
CA SER A 99 -9.97 4.12 16.82
C SER A 99 -8.81 3.24 17.25
N MET A 100 -9.02 2.44 18.29
CA MET A 100 -8.04 1.44 18.71
C MET A 100 -7.92 0.31 17.69
N ALA A 101 -9.01 -0.08 17.03
CA ALA A 101 -9.00 -1.09 15.98
C ALA A 101 -8.15 -0.65 14.79
N TYR A 102 -8.29 0.60 14.35
CA TYR A 102 -7.49 1.16 13.27
C TYR A 102 -6.00 1.21 13.62
N ARG A 103 -5.68 1.69 14.84
CA ARG A 103 -4.30 1.77 15.32
C ARG A 103 -3.68 0.39 15.48
N GLY A 104 -4.45 -0.58 15.97
CA GLY A 104 -4.04 -1.98 16.09
C GLY A 104 -3.75 -2.61 14.72
N LEU A 105 -4.61 -2.38 13.74
CA LEU A 105 -4.41 -2.84 12.37
C LEU A 105 -3.13 -2.23 11.76
N ASN A 106 -2.94 -0.94 11.91
CA ASN A 106 -1.75 -0.25 11.41
C ASN A 106 -0.47 -0.81 12.03
N THR A 107 -0.47 -1.03 13.35
CA THR A 107 0.68 -1.60 14.06
C THR A 107 0.95 -3.04 13.59
N ALA A 108 -0.09 -3.85 13.42
CA ALA A 108 0.03 -5.22 12.94
C ALA A 108 0.60 -5.27 11.53
N VAL A 109 0.11 -4.42 10.63
CA VAL A 109 0.61 -4.34 9.24
C VAL A 109 2.07 -3.92 9.22
N LEU A 110 2.45 -2.89 9.97
CA LEU A 110 3.84 -2.44 10.05
C LEU A 110 4.75 -3.51 10.63
N THR A 111 4.31 -4.21 11.68
CA THR A 111 5.07 -5.30 12.30
C THR A 111 5.27 -6.44 11.30
N GLY A 112 4.21 -6.90 10.65
CA GLY A 112 4.28 -7.96 9.65
C GLY A 112 5.18 -7.59 8.48
N PHE A 113 5.09 -6.36 8.00
CA PHE A 113 5.91 -5.85 6.91
C PHE A 113 7.39 -5.78 7.30
N THR A 114 7.67 -5.33 8.52
CA THR A 114 9.04 -5.28 9.06
C THR A 114 9.63 -6.68 9.16
N VAL A 115 8.88 -7.63 9.71
CA VAL A 115 9.31 -9.04 9.81
C VAL A 115 9.60 -9.61 8.41
N ALA A 116 8.72 -9.35 7.46
CA ALA A 116 8.88 -9.85 6.08
C ALA A 116 10.16 -9.31 5.43
N TRP A 117 10.41 -8.01 5.54
CA TRP A 117 11.59 -7.38 4.94
C TRP A 117 12.90 -7.84 5.60
N VAL A 118 12.93 -7.92 6.93
CA VAL A 118 14.12 -8.42 7.65
C VAL A 118 14.38 -9.88 7.30
N ALA A 119 13.35 -10.72 7.28
CA ALA A 119 13.47 -12.12 6.91
C ALA A 119 13.92 -12.29 5.46
N LEU A 120 13.42 -11.47 4.54
CA LEU A 120 13.84 -11.48 3.15
C LEU A 120 15.33 -11.11 3.02
N ALA A 121 15.75 -10.06 3.72
CA ALA A 121 17.16 -9.63 3.72
C ALA A 121 18.06 -10.74 4.24
N VAL A 122 17.71 -11.36 5.36
CA VAL A 122 18.47 -12.49 5.92
C VAL A 122 18.53 -13.65 4.93
N THR A 123 17.41 -13.98 4.31
CA THR A 123 17.33 -15.08 3.33
C THR A 123 18.24 -14.81 2.12
N VAL A 124 18.22 -13.60 1.58
CA VAL A 124 19.05 -13.23 0.42
C VAL A 124 20.54 -13.21 0.78
N LEU A 125 20.88 -12.65 1.94
CA LEU A 125 22.28 -12.55 2.38
C LEU A 125 22.88 -13.91 2.77
N SER A 126 22.05 -14.87 3.15
CA SER A 126 22.52 -16.22 3.53
C SER A 126 22.69 -17.18 2.35
N ARG A 127 22.31 -16.77 1.16
CA ARG A 127 22.53 -17.53 -0.10
C ARG A 127 23.87 -17.15 -0.70
#